data_19546af9ca155e726716e0f47907de42
#
_entry.id   19546af9ca155e726716e0f47907de42
#
_cell.length_a   1.000
_cell.length_b   1.000
_cell.length_c   1.000
_cell.angle_alpha   90.00
_cell.angle_beta   90.00
_cell.angle_gamma   90.00
#
_symmetry.space_group_name_H-M   'P 1'
#
loop_
_entity.id
_entity.type
_entity.pdbx_description
1 polymer ?
#
loop_
_entity_poly.entity_id
_entity_poly.type
_entity_poly.pdbx_seq_one_letter_code
_entity_poly.pdbx_strand_id
1 'polypeptide(L)'
;ILTLGFVMIGIFLMFLILFRNIVLALIGVVPNFLAALFILGIIGLMRIPLDMMTITIAAITIGIAVDNSIHYIYRFKEEFGKLRNYDLTIDKSHSTVGIAILNTSITIIFGFSILAFSKFIPTIYFGVFTGLAMLLALISVLTLLPKLILIVKPFGNE
;
A
#
# COMPACT_ATOMS: atom_id res chain seq x y z
N ILE A 1 -2.27 16.45 10.30
CA ILE A 1 -1.40 15.43 10.95
C ILE A 1 -2.25 14.59 11.90
N LEU A 2 -3.05 15.19 12.79
CA LEU A 2 -3.90 14.47 13.74
C LEU A 2 -4.93 13.57 13.04
N THR A 3 -5.56 14.05 11.98
CA THR A 3 -6.53 13.32 11.15
C THR A 3 -5.91 12.09 10.50
N LEU A 4 -4.66 12.21 10.04
CA LEU A 4 -3.93 11.10 9.42
C LEU A 4 -3.64 10.00 10.46
N GLY A 5 -3.34 10.36 11.70
CA GLY A 5 -3.23 9.43 12.82
C GLY A 5 -4.53 8.67 13.10
N PHE A 6 -5.68 9.36 13.12
CA PHE A 6 -6.98 8.72 13.29
C PHE A 6 -7.32 7.75 12.14
N VAL A 7 -7.01 8.13 10.91
CA VAL A 7 -7.19 7.25 9.73
C VAL A 7 -6.34 5.99 9.88
N MET A 8 -5.07 6.11 10.29
CA MET A 8 -4.18 4.96 10.48
C MET A 8 -4.66 4.03 11.61
N ILE A 9 -5.19 4.60 12.70
CA ILE A 9 -5.82 3.80 13.77
C ILE A 9 -7.05 3.07 13.23
N GLY A 10 -7.91 3.74 12.46
CA GLY A 10 -9.08 3.12 11.83
C GLY A 10 -8.69 1.97 10.89
N ILE A 11 -7.65 2.15 10.08
CA ILE A 11 -7.11 1.11 9.20
C ILE A 11 -6.57 -0.06 10.01
N PHE A 12 -5.81 0.22 11.07
CA PHE A 12 -5.29 -0.84 11.95
C PHE A 12 -6.43 -1.65 12.60
N LEU A 13 -7.46 -0.99 13.10
CA LEU A 13 -8.65 -1.64 13.66
C LEU A 13 -9.37 -2.49 12.60
N MET A 14 -9.50 -1.99 11.39
CA MET A 14 -10.09 -2.73 10.27
C MET A 14 -9.29 -4.01 9.96
N PHE A 15 -7.96 -3.92 9.86
CA PHE A 15 -7.10 -5.10 9.68
C PHE A 15 -7.23 -6.08 10.84
N LEU A 16 -7.32 -5.58 12.08
CA LEU A 16 -7.46 -6.41 13.27
C LEU A 16 -8.79 -7.17 13.27
N ILE A 17 -9.89 -6.53 12.89
CA ILE A 17 -11.20 -7.17 12.75
C ILE A 17 -11.17 -8.21 11.62
N LEU A 18 -10.58 -7.87 10.47
CA LEU A 18 -10.57 -8.70 9.27
C LEU A 18 -9.73 -9.97 9.48
N PHE A 19 -8.52 -9.83 10.00
CA PHE A 19 -7.59 -10.95 10.14
C PHE A 19 -7.63 -11.62 11.53
N ARG A 20 -8.23 -10.97 12.52
CA ARG A 20 -8.30 -11.43 13.92
C ARG A 20 -6.93 -11.79 14.50
N ASN A 21 -5.89 -11.14 14.03
CA ASN A 21 -4.50 -11.37 14.42
C ASN A 21 -3.76 -10.03 14.42
N ILE A 22 -3.25 -9.63 15.59
CA ILE A 22 -2.55 -8.35 15.79
C ILE A 22 -1.28 -8.30 14.92
N VAL A 23 -0.59 -9.41 14.79
CA VAL A 23 0.66 -9.50 14.02
C VAL A 23 0.40 -9.24 12.54
N LEU A 24 -0.65 -9.85 11.96
CA LEU A 24 -1.05 -9.61 10.57
C LEU A 24 -1.55 -8.18 10.35
N ALA A 25 -2.25 -7.61 11.33
CA ALA A 25 -2.68 -6.23 11.25
C ALA A 25 -1.48 -5.27 11.20
N LEU A 26 -0.46 -5.47 12.03
CA LEU A 26 0.77 -4.68 12.00
C LEU A 26 1.51 -4.84 10.67
N ILE A 27 1.69 -6.07 10.20
CA ILE A 27 2.35 -6.35 8.91
C ILE A 27 1.64 -5.65 7.75
N GLY A 28 0.30 -5.63 7.75
CA GLY A 28 -0.49 -4.96 6.70
C GLY A 28 -0.41 -3.43 6.75
N VAL A 29 -0.31 -2.83 7.94
CA VAL A 29 -0.27 -1.37 8.11
C VAL A 29 1.10 -0.78 7.79
N VAL A 30 2.20 -1.46 8.13
CA VAL A 30 3.56 -0.94 7.99
C VAL A 30 3.90 -0.50 6.55
N PRO A 31 3.68 -1.29 5.49
CA PRO A 31 3.97 -0.86 4.11
C PRO A 31 3.19 0.38 3.72
N ASN A 32 1.92 0.47 4.12
CA ASN A 32 1.03 1.58 3.80
C ASN A 32 1.46 2.87 4.51
N PHE A 33 1.84 2.76 5.78
CA PHE A 33 2.35 3.88 6.56
C PHE A 33 3.66 4.42 5.98
N LEU A 34 4.59 3.55 5.61
CA LEU A 34 5.85 3.94 4.99
C LEU A 34 5.61 4.63 3.64
N ALA A 35 4.75 4.10 2.78
CA ALA A 35 4.44 4.73 1.50
C ALA A 35 3.86 6.14 1.68
N ALA A 36 2.94 6.32 2.64
CA ALA A 36 2.38 7.63 2.96
C ALA A 36 3.43 8.60 3.52
N LEU A 37 4.30 8.13 4.42
CA LEU A 37 5.39 8.96 4.96
C LEU A 37 6.38 9.39 3.88
N PHE A 38 6.75 8.49 2.98
CA PHE A 38 7.66 8.80 1.88
C PHE A 38 7.10 9.89 0.97
N ILE A 39 5.83 9.79 0.54
CA ILE A 39 5.25 10.80 -0.34
C ILE A 39 5.09 12.15 0.37
N LEU A 40 4.64 12.16 1.62
CA LEU A 40 4.54 13.39 2.41
C LEU A 40 5.91 14.00 2.68
N GLY A 41 6.93 13.16 2.89
CA GLY A 41 8.32 13.59 3.03
C GLY A 41 8.84 14.26 1.75
N ILE A 42 8.59 13.69 0.58
CA ILE A 42 8.98 14.29 -0.73
C ILE A 42 8.28 15.63 -0.93
N ILE A 43 6.96 15.70 -0.70
CA ILE A 43 6.16 16.93 -0.80
C ILE A 43 6.72 18.01 0.14
N GLY A 44 7.05 17.63 1.39
CA GLY A 44 7.65 18.52 2.38
C GLY A 44 9.04 19.03 1.99
N LEU A 45 9.90 18.16 1.45
CA LEU A 45 11.24 18.54 0.95
C LEU A 45 11.14 19.52 -0.22
N MET A 46 10.15 19.38 -1.08
CA MET A 46 9.89 20.31 -2.17
C MET A 46 9.24 21.65 -1.73
N ARG A 47 9.01 21.80 -0.42
CA ARG A 47 8.36 22.98 0.18
C ARG A 47 6.97 23.28 -0.41
N ILE A 48 6.26 22.25 -0.86
CA ILE A 48 4.89 22.37 -1.33
C ILE A 48 3.98 22.48 -0.11
N PRO A 49 3.12 23.51 -0.02
CA PRO A 49 2.24 23.66 1.12
C PRO A 49 1.27 22.49 1.25
N LEU A 50 0.98 22.09 2.49
CA LEU A 50 -0.04 21.10 2.78
C LEU A 50 -1.42 21.74 2.57
N ASP A 51 -1.93 21.61 1.38
CA ASP A 51 -3.27 22.05 0.97
C ASP A 51 -4.23 20.84 0.85
N MET A 52 -5.46 21.11 0.43
CA MET A 52 -6.45 20.04 0.22
C MET A 52 -5.99 19.00 -0.80
N MET A 53 -5.21 19.39 -1.81
CA MET A 53 -4.70 18.46 -2.81
C MET A 53 -3.67 17.50 -2.25
N THR A 54 -2.71 17.99 -1.49
CA THR A 54 -1.65 17.16 -0.90
C THR A 54 -2.22 16.16 0.12
N ILE A 55 -3.23 16.57 0.89
CA ILE A 55 -3.95 15.68 1.81
C ILE A 55 -4.73 14.61 1.03
N THR A 56 -5.34 14.97 -0.09
CA THR A 56 -6.07 14.04 -0.96
C THR A 56 -5.14 13.00 -1.60
N ILE A 57 -3.93 13.39 -2.02
CA ILE A 57 -2.91 12.47 -2.52
C ILE A 57 -2.59 11.39 -1.46
N ALA A 58 -2.34 11.81 -0.23
CA ALA A 58 -2.06 10.87 0.86
C ALA A 58 -3.25 9.95 1.14
N ALA A 59 -4.47 10.47 1.15
CA ALA A 59 -5.69 9.70 1.40
C ALA A 59 -5.94 8.64 0.31
N ILE A 60 -5.80 9.00 -0.96
CA ILE A 60 -5.95 8.08 -2.10
C ILE A 60 -4.86 6.99 -2.04
N THR A 61 -3.62 7.39 -1.80
CA THR A 61 -2.48 6.45 -1.71
C THR A 61 -2.70 5.43 -0.61
N ILE A 62 -3.08 5.88 0.58
CA ILE A 62 -3.34 4.99 1.72
C ILE A 62 -4.50 4.05 1.38
N GLY A 63 -5.60 4.56 0.82
CA GLY A 63 -6.77 3.74 0.50
C GLY A 63 -6.45 2.60 -0.45
N ILE A 64 -5.77 2.87 -1.56
CA ILE A 64 -5.42 1.85 -2.56
C ILE A 64 -4.32 0.91 -2.04
N ALA A 65 -3.35 1.43 -1.31
CA ALA A 65 -2.30 0.60 -0.73
C ALA A 65 -2.84 -0.38 0.34
N VAL A 66 -3.81 0.06 1.13
CA VAL A 66 -4.53 -0.78 2.10
C VAL A 66 -5.28 -1.90 1.40
N ASP A 67 -6.02 -1.59 0.33
CA ASP A 67 -6.76 -2.55 -0.46
C ASP A 67 -5.82 -3.64 -1.04
N ASN A 68 -4.73 -3.23 -1.67
CA ASN A 68 -3.69 -4.13 -2.18
C ASN A 68 -3.11 -5.03 -1.08
N SER A 69 -2.85 -4.47 0.12
CA SER A 69 -2.33 -5.22 1.25
C SER A 69 -3.32 -6.27 1.76
N ILE A 70 -4.62 -5.93 1.82
CA ILE A 70 -5.69 -6.85 2.21
C ILE A 70 -5.74 -8.03 1.24
N HIS A 71 -5.79 -7.75 -0.06
CA HIS A 71 -5.86 -8.78 -1.09
C HIS A 71 -4.64 -9.69 -1.05
N TYR A 72 -3.44 -9.12 -0.87
CA TYR A 72 -2.21 -9.90 -0.78
C TYR A 72 -2.18 -10.82 0.45
N ILE A 73 -2.49 -10.29 1.64
CA ILE A 73 -2.48 -11.06 2.89
C ILE A 73 -3.56 -12.15 2.86
N TYR A 74 -4.74 -11.82 2.32
CA TYR A 74 -5.84 -12.78 2.21
C TYR A 74 -5.45 -13.96 1.32
N ARG A 75 -4.88 -13.68 0.15
CA ARG A 75 -4.41 -14.72 -0.77
C ARG A 75 -3.27 -15.53 -0.17
N PHE A 76 -2.34 -14.87 0.49
CA PHE A 76 -1.23 -15.54 1.18
C PHE A 76 -1.77 -16.52 2.24
N LYS A 77 -2.71 -16.09 3.06
CA LYS A 77 -3.35 -16.93 4.09
C LYS A 77 -4.03 -18.15 3.49
N GLU A 78 -4.74 -17.98 2.37
CA GLU A 78 -5.43 -19.07 1.66
C GLU A 78 -4.43 -20.11 1.11
N GLU A 79 -3.39 -19.66 0.45
CA GLU A 79 -2.38 -20.55 -0.14
C GLU A 79 -1.49 -21.21 0.94
N PHE A 80 -1.16 -20.49 2.00
CA PHE A 80 -0.41 -21.07 3.11
C PHE A 80 -1.17 -22.20 3.80
N GLY A 81 -2.49 -22.11 3.89
CA GLY A 81 -3.33 -23.20 4.41
C GLY A 81 -3.22 -24.50 3.61
N LYS A 82 -2.87 -24.40 2.31
CA LYS A 82 -2.72 -25.55 1.39
C LYS A 82 -1.27 -26.07 1.34
N LEU A 83 -0.31 -25.17 1.23
CA LEU A 83 1.10 -25.48 0.93
C LEU A 83 1.95 -25.67 2.19
N ARG A 84 1.63 -24.99 3.28
CA ARG A 84 2.37 -24.96 4.54
C ARG A 84 3.87 -24.70 4.39
N ASN A 85 4.25 -23.95 3.37
CA ASN A 85 5.62 -23.54 3.08
C ASN A 85 5.62 -22.08 2.67
N TYR A 86 6.41 -21.24 3.35
CA TYR A 86 6.40 -19.79 3.14
C TYR A 86 6.90 -19.40 1.76
N ASP A 87 8.01 -19.98 1.29
CA ASP A 87 8.61 -19.62 0.02
C ASP A 87 7.70 -19.98 -1.16
N LEU A 88 7.14 -21.19 -1.18
CA LEU A 88 6.19 -21.61 -2.19
C LEU A 88 4.91 -20.78 -2.18
N THR A 89 4.47 -20.37 -0.98
CA THR A 89 3.27 -19.53 -0.83
C THR A 89 3.52 -18.12 -1.37
N ILE A 90 4.71 -17.55 -1.18
CA ILE A 90 5.08 -16.25 -1.75
C ILE A 90 5.08 -16.33 -3.27
N ASP A 91 5.75 -17.33 -3.87
CA ASP A 91 5.80 -17.51 -5.32
C ASP A 91 4.40 -17.64 -5.90
N LYS A 92 3.53 -18.41 -5.26
CA LYS A 92 2.14 -18.57 -5.68
C LYS A 92 1.32 -17.29 -5.54
N SER A 93 1.51 -16.55 -4.46
CA SER A 93 0.81 -15.28 -4.22
C SER A 93 1.29 -14.20 -5.20
N HIS A 94 2.58 -14.13 -5.50
CA HIS A 94 3.11 -13.21 -6.51
C HIS A 94 2.61 -13.53 -7.91
N SER A 95 2.59 -14.80 -8.30
CA SER A 95 2.13 -15.22 -9.63
C SER A 95 0.61 -15.07 -9.85
N THR A 96 -0.16 -14.88 -8.80
CA THR A 96 -1.62 -14.68 -8.87
C THR A 96 -2.00 -13.23 -8.54
N VAL A 97 -2.17 -12.93 -7.27
CA VAL A 97 -2.60 -11.60 -6.80
C VAL A 97 -1.52 -10.54 -7.03
N GLY A 98 -0.22 -10.89 -6.93
CA GLY A 98 0.86 -9.96 -7.21
C GLY A 98 0.78 -9.37 -8.62
N ILE A 99 0.53 -10.21 -9.63
CA ILE A 99 0.35 -9.75 -11.02
C ILE A 99 -0.91 -8.89 -11.16
N ALA A 100 -2.01 -9.25 -10.49
CA ALA A 100 -3.23 -8.46 -10.52
C ALA A 100 -3.02 -7.07 -9.91
N ILE A 101 -2.36 -6.99 -8.75
CA ILE A 101 -2.00 -5.72 -8.08
C ILE A 101 -1.08 -4.89 -8.98
N LEU A 102 -0.11 -5.51 -9.64
CA LEU A 102 0.80 -4.83 -10.55
C LEU A 102 0.04 -4.21 -11.73
N ASN A 103 -0.83 -4.98 -12.39
CA ASN A 103 -1.61 -4.50 -13.53
C ASN A 103 -2.56 -3.36 -13.15
N THR A 104 -3.26 -3.48 -12.03
CA THR A 104 -4.14 -2.41 -11.51
C THR A 104 -3.36 -1.16 -11.16
N SER A 105 -2.23 -1.30 -10.47
CA SER A 105 -1.39 -0.16 -10.08
C SER A 105 -0.80 0.54 -11.30
N ILE A 106 -0.32 -0.20 -12.31
CA ILE A 106 0.15 0.39 -13.57
C ILE A 106 -0.96 1.19 -14.24
N THR A 107 -2.18 0.64 -14.33
CA THR A 107 -3.32 1.34 -14.91
C THR A 107 -3.64 2.64 -14.18
N ILE A 108 -3.61 2.62 -12.85
CA ILE A 108 -3.85 3.80 -12.01
C ILE A 108 -2.73 4.83 -12.21
N ILE A 109 -1.46 4.40 -12.21
CA ILE A 109 -0.32 5.30 -12.45
C ILE A 109 -0.44 5.99 -13.81
N PHE A 110 -0.77 5.26 -14.86
CA PHE A 110 -1.03 5.83 -16.18
C PHE A 110 -2.20 6.82 -16.16
N GLY A 111 -3.31 6.47 -15.51
CA GLY A 111 -4.47 7.35 -15.39
C GLY A 111 -4.13 8.69 -14.72
N PHE A 112 -3.40 8.66 -13.61
CA PHE A 112 -2.97 9.89 -12.93
C PHE A 112 -1.87 10.62 -13.69
N SER A 113 -0.99 9.93 -14.41
CA SER A 113 0.08 10.55 -15.22
C SER A 113 -0.48 11.42 -16.34
N ILE A 114 -1.67 11.13 -16.84
CA ILE A 114 -2.33 11.96 -17.85
C ILE A 114 -2.61 13.37 -17.31
N LEU A 115 -2.87 13.52 -16.02
CA LEU A 115 -3.10 14.82 -15.38
C LEU A 115 -1.84 15.73 -15.41
N ALA A 116 -0.65 15.15 -15.61
CA ALA A 116 0.57 15.92 -15.77
C ALA A 116 0.58 16.80 -17.04
N PHE A 117 -0.26 16.47 -18.03
CA PHE A 117 -0.43 17.26 -19.24
C PHE A 117 -1.48 18.38 -19.10
N SER A 118 -2.04 18.57 -17.92
CA SER A 118 -2.99 19.66 -17.63
C SER A 118 -2.31 21.02 -17.75
N LYS A 119 -3.10 22.07 -18.06
CA LYS A 119 -2.65 23.46 -18.00
C LYS A 119 -2.77 24.09 -16.62
N PHE A 120 -3.34 23.37 -15.65
CA PHE A 120 -3.59 23.85 -14.30
C PHE A 120 -2.55 23.24 -13.34
N ILE A 121 -1.67 24.08 -12.80
CA ILE A 121 -0.52 23.68 -11.99
C ILE A 121 -0.90 22.73 -10.82
N PRO A 122 -1.94 23.00 -10.02
CA PRO A 122 -2.34 22.07 -8.96
C PRO A 122 -2.69 20.66 -9.46
N THR A 123 -3.35 20.57 -10.63
CA THR A 123 -3.68 19.28 -11.24
C THR A 123 -2.44 18.51 -11.69
N ILE A 124 -1.41 19.23 -12.20
CA ILE A 124 -0.12 18.63 -12.56
C ILE A 124 0.51 18.00 -11.31
N TYR A 125 0.62 18.76 -10.23
CA TYR A 125 1.17 18.25 -8.97
C TYR A 125 0.36 17.06 -8.44
N PHE A 126 -0.95 17.15 -8.46
CA PHE A 126 -1.83 16.07 -8.05
C PHE A 126 -1.57 14.78 -8.85
N GLY A 127 -1.50 14.87 -10.18
CA GLY A 127 -1.25 13.72 -11.05
C GLY A 127 0.13 13.09 -10.84
N VAL A 128 1.17 13.91 -10.83
CA VAL A 128 2.57 13.44 -10.68
C VAL A 128 2.79 12.81 -9.30
N PHE A 129 2.37 13.48 -8.23
CA PHE A 129 2.60 12.96 -6.88
C PHE A 129 1.72 11.74 -6.56
N THR A 130 0.48 11.68 -7.08
CA THR A 130 -0.36 10.49 -6.93
C THR A 130 0.23 9.32 -7.70
N GLY A 131 0.70 9.52 -8.93
CA GLY A 131 1.38 8.49 -9.70
C GLY A 131 2.63 7.96 -9.00
N LEU A 132 3.46 8.87 -8.47
CA LEU A 132 4.66 8.50 -7.70
C LEU A 132 4.30 7.77 -6.40
N ALA A 133 3.30 8.24 -5.68
CA ALA A 133 2.81 7.62 -4.46
C ALA A 133 2.30 6.18 -4.71
N MET A 134 1.58 5.99 -5.81
CA MET A 134 1.09 4.66 -6.23
C MET A 134 2.25 3.71 -6.56
N LEU A 135 3.29 4.21 -7.23
CA LEU A 135 4.48 3.41 -7.53
C LEU A 135 5.21 2.99 -6.25
N LEU A 136 5.39 3.91 -5.30
CA LEU A 136 5.98 3.60 -4.00
C LEU A 136 5.14 2.60 -3.19
N ALA A 137 3.82 2.76 -3.20
CA ALA A 137 2.89 1.83 -2.55
C ALA A 137 2.96 0.43 -3.17
N LEU A 138 3.00 0.34 -4.51
CA LEU A 138 3.15 -0.93 -5.23
C LEU A 138 4.44 -1.65 -4.84
N ILE A 139 5.57 -0.95 -4.88
CA ILE A 139 6.87 -1.50 -4.47
C ILE A 139 6.80 -1.98 -3.02
N SER A 140 6.25 -1.17 -2.12
CA SER A 140 6.14 -1.49 -0.71
C SER A 140 5.30 -2.75 -0.47
N VAL A 141 4.16 -2.88 -1.12
CA VAL A 141 3.27 -4.05 -0.97
C VAL A 141 3.91 -5.31 -1.57
N LEU A 142 4.56 -5.23 -2.73
CA LEU A 142 5.13 -6.41 -3.39
C LEU A 142 6.49 -6.86 -2.83
N THR A 143 7.22 -5.98 -2.14
CA THR A 143 8.56 -6.30 -1.61
C THR A 143 8.58 -6.36 -0.09
N LEU A 144 8.13 -5.31 0.57
CA LEU A 144 8.22 -5.18 2.02
C LEU A 144 7.23 -6.12 2.73
N LEU A 145 6.00 -6.21 2.24
CA LEU A 145 4.96 -7.01 2.89
C LEU A 145 5.29 -8.51 2.90
N PRO A 146 5.68 -9.17 1.78
CA PRO A 146 6.09 -10.58 1.82
C PRO A 146 7.34 -10.79 2.68
N LYS A 147 8.29 -9.84 2.67
CA LYS A 147 9.48 -9.92 3.52
C LYS A 147 9.14 -9.86 5.00
N LEU A 148 8.20 -9.01 5.40
CA LEU A 148 7.70 -8.95 6.77
C LEU A 148 7.01 -10.26 7.19
N ILE A 149 6.22 -10.86 6.30
CA ILE A 149 5.58 -12.16 6.54
C ILE A 149 6.64 -13.26 6.75
N LEU A 150 7.72 -13.27 5.95
CA LEU A 150 8.82 -14.23 6.12
C LEU A 150 9.57 -14.08 7.44
N ILE A 151 9.81 -12.84 7.87
CA ILE A 151 10.56 -12.56 9.10
C ILE A 151 9.74 -12.93 10.34
N VAL A 152 8.48 -12.55 10.35
CA VAL A 152 7.61 -12.66 11.53
C VAL A 152 6.93 -14.03 11.61
N LYS A 153 6.76 -14.75 10.48
CA LYS A 153 6.10 -16.06 10.36
C LYS A 153 4.77 -16.13 11.13
N PRO A 154 3.80 -15.26 10.83
CA PRO A 154 2.57 -15.11 11.63
C PRO A 154 1.62 -16.30 11.58
N PHE A 155 1.84 -17.26 10.70
CA PHE A 155 0.99 -18.45 10.51
C PHE A 155 1.56 -19.70 11.19
N GLY A 156 2.65 -19.58 11.95
CA GLY A 156 3.31 -20.69 12.64
C GLY A 156 4.47 -21.30 11.85
N ASN A 157 5.08 -22.35 12.41
CA ASN A 157 6.17 -23.05 11.73
C ASN A 157 5.64 -23.94 10.59
N GLU A 158 6.48 -24.16 9.62
CA GLU A 158 6.29 -25.08 8.48
C GLU A 158 6.00 -26.51 8.93
#